data_cda69e76d2183519eb0d5e5f1fd0380c
#
_entry.id   cda69e76d2183519eb0d5e5f1fd0380c
#
_cell.length_a   1.000
_cell.length_b   1.000
_cell.length_c   1.000
_cell.angle_alpha   90.00
_cell.angle_beta   90.00
_cell.angle_gamma   90.00
#
_symmetry.space_group_name_H-M   'P 1'
#
loop_
_entity.id
_entity.type
_entity.pdbx_description
1 polymer ?
#
loop_
_entity_poly.entity_id
_entity_poly.type
_entity_poly.pdbx_seq_one_letter_code
_entity_poly.pdbx_strand_id
1 'polypeptide(L)'
;MKIEDICSTPKPRLLLQVCCAPCFCGSIEDLTARFDVTAFFYNPNIQPKEEFNRRLDALKQLIEIFPQVKLVVPEQDESQFLTSSKGLENEAEGGARCTECFVLRLGKTAEYLASHRDEYDFFATTLTVSPHKNAPLINEIGQKLGNKYGVSYLDSDFKKKDGYLRSTRFSKELGLYRQDYCGCSFSNWHLDGSNN
;
A
#
# COMPACT_ATOMS: atom_id res chain seq x y z
N MET A 1 37.88 14.85 9.19
CA MET A 1 36.58 14.67 8.53
C MET A 1 35.54 15.22 9.49
N LYS A 2 34.95 16.35 9.16
CA LYS A 2 34.01 17.06 10.05
C LYS A 2 32.64 16.39 9.93
N ILE A 3 31.84 16.38 11.03
CA ILE A 3 30.50 15.82 11.09
C ILE A 3 29.55 16.41 10.00
N GLU A 4 29.89 17.55 9.44
CA GLU A 4 29.18 18.25 8.36
C GLU A 4 29.27 17.54 7.00
N ASP A 5 30.24 16.63 6.79
CA ASP A 5 30.42 15.91 5.52
C ASP A 5 29.59 14.61 5.40
N ILE A 6 28.79 14.25 6.41
CA ILE A 6 28.02 12.98 6.44
C ILE A 6 26.59 13.14 5.91
N CYS A 7 26.16 14.37 5.57
CA CYS A 7 24.76 14.68 5.24
C CYS A 7 24.47 14.90 3.74
N SER A 8 25.24 14.33 2.81
CA SER A 8 25.08 14.69 1.39
C SER A 8 24.89 13.52 0.40
N THR A 9 24.62 12.32 0.83
CA THR A 9 24.11 11.30 -0.10
C THR A 9 22.60 11.46 -0.20
N PRO A 10 22.03 11.71 -1.40
CA PRO A 10 20.59 11.75 -1.57
C PRO A 10 19.96 10.43 -1.12
N LYS A 11 18.84 10.52 -0.40
CA LYS A 11 18.10 9.32 0.03
C LYS A 11 17.63 8.55 -1.22
N PRO A 12 17.65 7.21 -1.19
CA PRO A 12 17.04 6.42 -2.25
C PRO A 12 15.54 6.75 -2.38
N ARG A 13 15.03 6.72 -3.61
CA ARG A 13 13.66 7.13 -3.97
C ARG A 13 12.75 5.91 -3.98
N LEU A 14 11.73 5.92 -3.13
CA LEU A 14 10.82 4.81 -2.92
C LEU A 14 9.42 5.12 -3.45
N LEU A 15 8.94 4.33 -4.41
CA LEU A 15 7.54 4.27 -4.82
C LEU A 15 6.81 3.27 -3.93
N LEU A 16 6.02 3.75 -2.98
CA LEU A 16 5.32 2.92 -1.99
C LEU A 16 3.86 2.74 -2.36
N GLN A 17 3.44 1.53 -2.73
CA GLN A 17 2.03 1.22 -2.89
C GLN A 17 1.32 1.30 -1.53
N VAL A 18 0.36 2.22 -1.42
CA VAL A 18 -0.38 2.49 -0.18
C VAL A 18 -1.82 2.03 -0.31
N CYS A 19 -2.26 1.15 0.59
CA CYS A 19 -3.65 0.68 0.61
C CYS A 19 -4.60 1.63 1.37
N CYS A 20 -4.10 2.32 2.39
CA CYS A 20 -4.85 3.28 3.22
C CYS A 20 -3.90 4.03 4.15
N ALA A 21 -4.33 5.16 4.67
CA ALA A 21 -3.56 5.96 5.62
C ALA A 21 -3.18 5.20 6.89
N PRO A 22 -4.09 4.47 7.59
CA PRO A 22 -3.71 3.72 8.77
C PRO A 22 -2.55 2.75 8.55
N CYS A 23 -2.52 2.03 7.41
CA CYS A 23 -1.41 1.11 7.11
C CYS A 23 -0.08 1.85 6.91
N PHE A 24 -0.11 3.06 6.39
CA PHE A 24 1.10 3.86 6.20
C PHE A 24 1.59 4.50 7.50
N CYS A 25 0.68 4.89 8.43
CA CYS A 25 1.03 5.51 9.71
C CYS A 25 2.11 4.75 10.49
N GLY A 26 2.02 3.40 10.51
CA GLY A 26 2.95 2.58 11.30
C GLY A 26 4.39 2.55 10.78
N SER A 27 4.63 3.02 9.56
CA SER A 27 5.93 2.96 8.88
C SER A 27 6.41 4.29 8.30
N ILE A 28 5.56 5.34 8.32
CA ILE A 28 5.85 6.60 7.62
C ILE A 28 7.11 7.27 8.14
N GLU A 29 7.29 7.36 9.47
CA GLU A 29 8.49 7.98 10.08
C GLU A 29 9.76 7.20 9.73
N ASP A 30 9.73 5.86 9.88
CA ASP A 30 10.87 4.99 9.59
C ASP A 30 11.24 5.04 8.10
N LEU A 31 10.24 5.13 7.21
CA LEU A 31 10.47 5.19 5.77
C LEU A 31 10.97 6.57 5.33
N THR A 32 10.37 7.66 5.80
CA THR A 32 10.80 9.02 5.44
C THR A 32 12.15 9.40 6.03
N ALA A 33 12.57 8.75 7.13
CA ALA A 33 13.93 8.90 7.64
C ALA A 33 14.99 8.34 6.68
N ARG A 34 14.68 7.29 5.90
CA ARG A 34 15.62 6.54 5.05
C ARG A 34 15.46 6.76 3.56
N PHE A 35 14.26 7.14 3.11
CA PHE A 35 13.91 7.24 1.70
C PHE A 35 13.21 8.58 1.39
N ASP A 36 13.33 9.01 0.14
CA ASP A 36 12.41 9.97 -0.46
C ASP A 36 11.18 9.18 -0.92
N VAL A 37 10.07 9.32 -0.18
CA VAL A 37 8.89 8.47 -0.36
C VAL A 37 7.86 9.15 -1.25
N THR A 38 7.40 8.41 -2.26
CA THR A 38 6.19 8.73 -3.02
C THR A 38 5.13 7.67 -2.73
N ALA A 39 4.02 8.09 -2.12
CA ALA A 39 2.85 7.25 -1.91
C ALA A 39 2.13 7.05 -3.24
N PHE A 40 2.02 5.80 -3.69
CA PHE A 40 1.32 5.39 -4.90
C PHE A 40 -0.02 4.76 -4.51
N PHE A 41 -1.12 5.51 -4.72
CA PHE A 41 -2.45 5.10 -4.28
C PHE A 41 -3.23 4.48 -5.44
N TYR A 42 -2.91 3.21 -5.76
CA TYR A 42 -3.63 2.40 -6.74
C TYR A 42 -4.35 1.26 -6.05
N ASN A 43 -5.69 1.32 -6.01
CA ASN A 43 -6.56 0.42 -5.25
C ASN A 43 -7.89 0.17 -5.99
N PRO A 44 -7.88 -0.44 -7.19
CA PRO A 44 -9.09 -0.65 -7.99
C PRO A 44 -10.07 -1.65 -7.36
N ASN A 45 -9.64 -2.33 -6.31
CA ASN A 45 -10.46 -3.24 -5.52
C ASN A 45 -11.37 -2.54 -4.50
N ILE A 46 -11.13 -1.26 -4.19
CA ILE A 46 -11.91 -0.55 -3.16
C ILE A 46 -13.22 -0.06 -3.75
N GLN A 47 -14.32 -0.58 -3.20
CA GLN A 47 -15.69 -0.29 -3.59
C GLN A 47 -16.56 -0.07 -2.35
N PRO A 48 -17.61 0.77 -2.41
CA PRO A 48 -17.94 1.66 -3.52
C PRO A 48 -16.95 2.83 -3.65
N LYS A 49 -17.14 3.67 -4.66
CA LYS A 49 -16.26 4.83 -4.92
C LYS A 49 -16.17 5.80 -3.74
N GLU A 50 -17.23 5.92 -2.96
CA GLU A 50 -17.27 6.71 -1.73
C GLU A 50 -16.25 6.21 -0.71
N GLU A 51 -16.09 4.91 -0.57
CA GLU A 51 -15.09 4.31 0.32
C GLU A 51 -13.66 4.54 -0.20
N PHE A 52 -13.46 4.42 -1.52
CA PHE A 52 -12.19 4.80 -2.14
C PHE A 52 -11.83 6.26 -1.82
N ASN A 53 -12.77 7.19 -1.99
CA ASN A 53 -12.56 8.60 -1.72
C ASN A 53 -12.24 8.85 -0.24
N ARG A 54 -12.97 8.23 0.69
CA ARG A 54 -12.69 8.34 2.14
C ARG A 54 -11.26 7.93 2.48
N ARG A 55 -10.77 6.82 1.89
CA ARG A 55 -9.39 6.34 2.14
C ARG A 55 -8.34 7.24 1.51
N LEU A 56 -8.64 7.78 0.33
CA LEU A 56 -7.76 8.75 -0.33
C LEU A 56 -7.67 10.06 0.47
N ASP A 57 -8.81 10.56 0.97
CA ASP A 57 -8.84 11.80 1.75
C ASP A 57 -8.11 11.63 3.09
N ALA A 58 -8.26 10.49 3.76
CA ALA A 58 -7.46 10.18 4.95
C ALA A 58 -5.95 10.11 4.64
N LEU A 59 -5.57 9.61 3.45
CA LEU A 59 -4.17 9.59 3.02
C LEU A 59 -3.65 11.02 2.76
N LYS A 60 -4.44 11.88 2.13
CA LYS A 60 -4.09 13.29 1.93
C LYS A 60 -3.89 14.02 3.27
N GLN A 61 -4.80 13.81 4.26
CA GLN A 61 -4.65 14.36 5.60
C GLN A 61 -3.34 13.90 6.27
N LEU A 62 -2.96 12.63 6.12
CA LEU A 62 -1.68 12.14 6.64
C LEU A 62 -0.49 12.83 5.95
N ILE A 63 -0.56 13.02 4.63
CA ILE A 63 0.51 13.66 3.85
C ILE A 63 0.64 15.16 4.18
N GLU A 64 -0.43 15.85 4.54
CA GLU A 64 -0.37 17.24 5.04
C GLU A 64 0.50 17.34 6.32
N ILE A 65 0.49 16.31 7.16
CA ILE A 65 1.35 16.22 8.36
C ILE A 65 2.80 15.85 7.99
N PHE A 66 2.99 15.10 6.88
CA PHE A 66 4.29 14.66 6.39
C PHE A 66 4.57 15.24 4.98
N PRO A 67 4.78 16.56 4.83
CA PRO A 67 4.83 17.23 3.54
C PRO A 67 6.02 16.82 2.66
N GLN A 68 6.99 16.07 3.21
CA GLN A 68 8.07 15.46 2.44
C GLN A 68 7.62 14.23 1.63
N VAL A 69 6.43 13.68 1.89
CA VAL A 69 5.87 12.55 1.13
C VAL A 69 5.09 13.08 -0.08
N LYS A 70 5.46 12.63 -1.26
CA LYS A 70 4.71 12.91 -2.49
C LYS A 70 3.54 11.94 -2.64
N LEU A 71 2.51 12.34 -3.39
CA LEU A 71 1.35 11.50 -3.69
C LEU A 71 1.15 11.37 -5.20
N VAL A 72 1.03 10.14 -5.65
CA VAL A 72 0.60 9.79 -7.01
C VAL A 72 -0.68 8.95 -6.92
N VAL A 73 -1.73 9.41 -7.59
CA VAL A 73 -3.02 8.71 -7.69
C VAL A 73 -3.26 8.42 -9.17
N PRO A 74 -2.85 7.27 -9.68
CA PRO A 74 -3.11 6.91 -11.08
C PRO A 74 -4.59 6.65 -11.32
N GLU A 75 -4.98 6.57 -12.58
CA GLU A 75 -6.32 6.14 -12.96
C GLU A 75 -6.64 4.77 -12.33
N GLN A 76 -7.85 4.68 -11.75
CA GLN A 76 -8.36 3.48 -11.12
C GLN A 76 -9.26 2.74 -12.11
N ASP A 77 -8.86 1.55 -12.50
CA ASP A 77 -9.66 0.70 -13.39
C ASP A 77 -10.24 -0.48 -12.60
N GLU A 78 -11.47 -0.31 -12.12
CA GLU A 78 -12.21 -1.35 -11.38
C GLU A 78 -12.43 -2.62 -12.24
N SER A 79 -12.52 -2.46 -13.56
CA SER A 79 -12.75 -3.58 -14.48
C SER A 79 -11.60 -4.57 -14.47
N GLN A 80 -10.36 -4.10 -14.25
CA GLN A 80 -9.19 -4.97 -14.10
C GLN A 80 -9.29 -5.83 -12.83
N PHE A 81 -9.75 -5.26 -11.72
CA PHE A 81 -9.96 -6.03 -10.49
C PHE A 81 -11.08 -7.07 -10.68
N LEU A 82 -12.20 -6.69 -11.26
CA LEU A 82 -13.31 -7.62 -11.53
C LEU A 82 -12.88 -8.75 -12.48
N THR A 83 -12.11 -8.43 -13.52
CA THR A 83 -11.58 -9.40 -14.46
C THR A 83 -10.61 -10.38 -13.78
N SER A 84 -9.69 -9.87 -12.96
CA SER A 84 -8.74 -10.72 -12.21
C SER A 84 -9.38 -11.57 -11.13
N SER A 85 -10.58 -11.19 -10.67
CA SER A 85 -11.36 -11.90 -9.65
C SER A 85 -12.35 -12.89 -10.22
N LYS A 86 -12.50 -12.95 -11.54
CA LYS A 86 -13.49 -13.81 -12.21
C LYS A 86 -13.26 -15.28 -11.91
N GLY A 87 -14.29 -15.95 -11.41
CA GLY A 87 -14.26 -17.35 -10.96
C GLY A 87 -13.70 -17.55 -9.55
N LEU A 88 -13.32 -16.45 -8.86
CA LEU A 88 -12.79 -16.45 -7.50
C LEU A 88 -13.70 -15.67 -6.52
N GLU A 89 -14.93 -15.34 -6.92
CA GLU A 89 -15.86 -14.50 -6.16
C GLU A 89 -16.18 -15.07 -4.79
N ASN A 90 -16.26 -16.40 -4.70
CA ASN A 90 -16.60 -17.14 -3.48
C ASN A 90 -15.39 -17.54 -2.61
N GLU A 91 -14.17 -17.14 -3.03
CA GLU A 91 -12.97 -17.39 -2.25
C GLU A 91 -13.00 -16.63 -0.91
N ALA A 92 -12.52 -17.25 0.14
CA ALA A 92 -12.36 -16.58 1.43
C ALA A 92 -11.36 -15.42 1.35
N GLU A 93 -11.44 -14.48 2.28
CA GLU A 93 -10.40 -13.45 2.43
C GLU A 93 -9.05 -14.13 2.74
N GLY A 94 -8.00 -13.72 2.01
CA GLY A 94 -6.67 -14.33 2.06
C GLY A 94 -6.45 -15.46 1.05
N GLY A 95 -7.49 -15.91 0.33
CA GLY A 95 -7.42 -16.94 -0.70
C GLY A 95 -6.89 -16.44 -2.06
N ALA A 96 -7.18 -17.22 -3.11
CA ALA A 96 -6.67 -16.97 -4.48
C ALA A 96 -7.08 -15.59 -5.01
N ARG A 97 -8.32 -15.14 -4.77
CA ARG A 97 -8.77 -13.80 -5.15
C ARG A 97 -7.89 -12.68 -4.58
N CYS A 98 -7.49 -12.81 -3.30
CA CYS A 98 -6.61 -11.83 -2.67
C CYS A 98 -5.20 -11.86 -3.28
N THR A 99 -4.72 -13.02 -3.68
CA THR A 99 -3.45 -13.17 -4.39
C THR A 99 -3.46 -12.41 -5.72
N GLU A 100 -4.51 -12.59 -6.54
CA GLU A 100 -4.69 -11.84 -7.79
C GLU A 100 -4.79 -10.32 -7.55
N CYS A 101 -5.48 -9.90 -6.48
CA CYS A 101 -5.53 -8.50 -6.08
C CYS A 101 -4.14 -7.93 -5.74
N PHE A 102 -3.28 -8.70 -5.08
CA PHE A 102 -1.90 -8.26 -4.79
C PHE A 102 -1.07 -8.18 -6.08
N VAL A 103 -1.19 -9.16 -6.97
CA VAL A 103 -0.53 -9.17 -8.28
C VAL A 103 -0.92 -7.95 -9.10
N LEU A 104 -2.22 -7.62 -9.17
CA LEU A 104 -2.73 -6.46 -9.90
C LEU A 104 -2.14 -5.15 -9.35
N ARG A 105 -2.21 -4.94 -8.04
CA ARG A 105 -1.79 -3.68 -7.41
C ARG A 105 -0.29 -3.49 -7.43
N LEU A 106 0.48 -4.52 -7.11
CA LEU A 106 1.94 -4.48 -7.17
C LEU A 106 2.44 -4.44 -8.61
N GLY A 107 1.74 -5.13 -9.53
CA GLY A 107 2.04 -5.10 -10.95
C GLY A 107 1.94 -3.68 -11.53
N LYS A 108 0.87 -2.95 -11.18
CA LYS A 108 0.73 -1.55 -11.60
C LYS A 108 1.80 -0.64 -11.01
N THR A 109 2.21 -0.92 -9.77
CA THR A 109 3.29 -0.15 -9.12
C THR A 109 4.64 -0.41 -9.80
N ALA A 110 4.96 -1.67 -10.10
CA ALA A 110 6.19 -2.04 -10.79
C ALA A 110 6.23 -1.52 -12.23
N GLU A 111 5.09 -1.58 -12.96
CA GLU A 111 4.93 -1.01 -14.30
C GLU A 111 5.17 0.50 -14.30
N TYR A 112 4.57 1.21 -13.32
CA TYR A 112 4.74 2.65 -13.17
C TYR A 112 6.21 3.00 -12.92
N LEU A 113 6.88 2.30 -12.00
CA LEU A 113 8.31 2.50 -11.76
C LEU A 113 9.13 2.22 -13.02
N ALA A 114 8.81 1.15 -13.76
CA ALA A 114 9.53 0.81 -14.99
C ALA A 114 9.48 1.90 -16.06
N SER A 115 8.39 2.69 -16.09
CA SER A 115 8.24 3.85 -16.99
C SER A 115 8.80 5.16 -16.42
N HIS A 116 9.19 5.18 -15.12
CA HIS A 116 9.70 6.36 -14.41
C HIS A 116 11.02 6.05 -13.67
N ARG A 117 11.93 5.30 -14.34
CA ARG A 117 13.20 4.82 -13.74
C ARG A 117 14.10 5.95 -13.25
N ASP A 118 14.01 7.12 -13.87
CA ASP A 118 14.78 8.29 -13.48
C ASP A 118 14.24 8.95 -12.19
N GLU A 119 13.03 8.55 -11.74
CA GLU A 119 12.37 9.11 -10.56
C GLU A 119 12.39 8.19 -9.34
N TYR A 120 12.53 6.86 -9.54
CA TYR A 120 12.43 5.87 -8.46
C TYR A 120 13.50 4.80 -8.55
N ASP A 121 14.02 4.38 -7.38
CA ASP A 121 15.03 3.32 -7.26
C ASP A 121 14.40 1.99 -6.83
N PHE A 122 13.33 2.06 -6.00
CA PHE A 122 12.66 0.88 -5.44
C PHE A 122 11.15 1.06 -5.44
N PHE A 123 10.43 -0.08 -5.44
CA PHE A 123 9.03 -0.09 -5.03
C PHE A 123 8.80 -1.04 -3.85
N ALA A 124 7.77 -0.75 -3.05
CA ALA A 124 7.33 -1.56 -1.92
C ALA A 124 5.82 -1.43 -1.71
N THR A 125 5.28 -2.05 -0.65
CA THR A 125 3.86 -1.93 -0.32
C THR A 125 3.60 -1.89 1.18
N THR A 126 2.56 -1.15 1.59
CA THR A 126 2.02 -1.16 2.95
C THR A 126 1.10 -2.35 3.24
N LEU A 127 0.85 -3.23 2.28
CA LEU A 127 0.00 -4.42 2.48
C LEU A 127 0.52 -5.33 3.58
N THR A 128 1.83 -5.35 3.78
CA THR A 128 2.51 -6.20 4.78
C THR A 128 2.34 -5.72 6.24
N VAL A 129 1.66 -4.59 6.47
CA VAL A 129 1.30 -4.10 7.82
C VAL A 129 0.16 -4.92 8.42
N SER A 130 -0.79 -5.37 7.59
CA SER A 130 -1.98 -6.08 8.07
C SER A 130 -1.64 -7.46 8.62
N PRO A 131 -2.12 -7.83 9.84
CA PRO A 131 -1.94 -9.17 10.39
C PRO A 131 -2.71 -10.23 9.57
N HIS A 132 -3.76 -9.83 8.85
CA HIS A 132 -4.58 -10.71 8.02
C HIS A 132 -4.00 -10.98 6.64
N LYS A 133 -2.83 -10.42 6.32
CA LYS A 133 -2.18 -10.59 5.01
C LYS A 133 -0.86 -11.34 5.14
N ASN A 134 -0.65 -12.27 4.21
CA ASN A 134 0.56 -13.10 4.14
C ASN A 134 1.73 -12.29 3.58
N ALA A 135 2.58 -11.72 4.45
CA ALA A 135 3.73 -10.90 4.03
C ALA A 135 4.76 -11.69 3.19
N PRO A 136 5.12 -12.95 3.50
CA PRO A 136 5.95 -13.76 2.63
C PRO A 136 5.42 -13.87 1.21
N LEU A 137 4.13 -14.17 1.02
CA LEU A 137 3.50 -14.26 -0.30
C LEU A 137 3.54 -12.90 -1.04
N ILE A 138 3.25 -11.80 -0.34
CA ILE A 138 3.29 -10.46 -0.93
C ILE A 138 4.70 -10.11 -1.40
N ASN A 139 5.72 -10.43 -0.61
CA ASN A 139 7.12 -10.20 -0.98
C ASN A 139 7.54 -11.08 -2.18
N GLU A 140 7.13 -12.36 -2.22
CA GLU A 140 7.36 -13.23 -3.36
C GLU A 140 6.74 -12.67 -4.65
N ILE A 141 5.51 -12.16 -4.58
CA ILE A 141 4.83 -11.48 -5.70
C ILE A 141 5.62 -10.23 -6.11
N GLY A 142 6.02 -9.40 -5.15
CA GLY A 142 6.80 -8.19 -5.40
C GLY A 142 8.12 -8.48 -6.11
N GLN A 143 8.86 -9.50 -5.66
CA GLN A 143 10.12 -9.94 -6.29
C GLN A 143 9.90 -10.46 -7.71
N LYS A 144 8.87 -11.32 -7.94
CA LYS A 144 8.53 -11.80 -9.28
C LYS A 144 8.18 -10.67 -10.24
N LEU A 145 7.42 -9.69 -9.78
CA LEU A 145 7.07 -8.50 -10.56
C LEU A 145 8.28 -7.60 -10.79
N GLY A 146 9.13 -7.41 -9.78
CA GLY A 146 10.40 -6.71 -9.93
C GLY A 146 11.25 -7.32 -11.06
N ASN A 147 11.42 -8.63 -11.06
CA ASN A 147 12.12 -9.36 -12.12
C ASN A 147 11.44 -9.21 -13.49
N LYS A 148 10.10 -9.31 -13.54
CA LYS A 148 9.33 -9.19 -14.79
C LYS A 148 9.51 -7.81 -15.44
N TYR A 149 9.48 -6.73 -14.65
CA TYR A 149 9.58 -5.36 -15.14
C TYR A 149 11.02 -4.80 -15.12
N GLY A 150 11.99 -5.56 -14.61
CA GLY A 150 13.39 -5.17 -14.49
C GLY A 150 13.58 -4.02 -13.50
N VAL A 151 12.85 -4.01 -12.38
CA VAL A 151 12.87 -2.98 -11.33
C VAL A 151 13.07 -3.60 -9.95
N SER A 152 13.58 -2.83 -8.99
CA SER A 152 13.92 -3.34 -7.66
C SER A 152 12.73 -3.30 -6.71
N TYR A 153 12.37 -4.44 -6.14
CA TYR A 153 11.39 -4.55 -5.05
C TYR A 153 12.10 -4.53 -3.69
N LEU A 154 11.58 -3.74 -2.75
CA LEU A 154 12.07 -3.69 -1.38
C LEU A 154 11.18 -4.59 -0.50
N ASP A 155 11.73 -5.71 -0.07
CA ASP A 155 11.05 -6.62 0.86
C ASP A 155 10.69 -5.92 2.17
N SER A 156 9.48 -6.15 2.63
CA SER A 156 8.96 -5.54 3.85
C SER A 156 8.10 -6.50 4.66
N ASP A 157 8.16 -6.34 5.97
CA ASP A 157 7.19 -6.94 6.91
C ASP A 157 6.91 -5.89 7.99
N PHE A 158 6.09 -4.91 7.61
CA PHE A 158 5.81 -3.76 8.46
C PHE A 158 4.95 -4.07 9.68
N LYS A 159 4.40 -5.28 9.82
CA LYS A 159 3.74 -5.71 11.06
C LYS A 159 4.73 -6.09 12.18
N LYS A 160 5.99 -6.43 11.83
CA LYS A 160 7.04 -6.70 12.82
C LYS A 160 7.30 -5.47 13.69
N LYS A 161 7.92 -5.69 14.88
CA LYS A 161 8.22 -4.65 15.85
C LYS A 161 7.01 -3.77 16.19
N ASP A 162 5.86 -4.41 16.42
CA ASP A 162 4.58 -3.77 16.75
C ASP A 162 4.06 -2.79 15.69
N GLY A 163 4.47 -2.94 14.42
CA GLY A 163 4.10 -2.01 13.35
C GLY A 163 2.60 -1.87 13.15
N TYR A 164 1.82 -2.96 13.29
CA TYR A 164 0.36 -2.89 13.26
C TYR A 164 -0.20 -2.11 14.46
N LEU A 165 0.32 -2.33 15.66
CA LEU A 165 -0.11 -1.61 16.87
C LEU A 165 0.23 -0.13 16.77
N ARG A 166 1.45 0.21 16.33
CA ARG A 166 1.85 1.61 16.04
C ARG A 166 0.93 2.24 15.01
N SER A 167 0.61 1.54 13.92
CA SER A 167 -0.32 1.95 12.88
C SER A 167 -1.70 2.31 13.47
N THR A 168 -2.23 1.43 14.34
CA THR A 168 -3.52 1.61 14.99
C THR A 168 -3.51 2.82 15.93
N ARG A 169 -2.50 2.93 16.79
CA ARG A 169 -2.38 4.02 17.75
C ARG A 169 -2.22 5.36 17.04
N PHE A 170 -1.25 5.45 16.13
CA PHE A 170 -0.93 6.72 15.47
C PHE A 170 -2.08 7.22 14.58
N SER A 171 -2.73 6.35 13.83
CA SER A 171 -3.91 6.75 13.05
C SER A 171 -5.09 7.23 13.93
N LYS A 172 -5.23 6.66 15.14
CA LYS A 172 -6.25 7.12 16.12
C LYS A 172 -5.88 8.48 16.70
N GLU A 173 -4.62 8.70 17.07
CA GLU A 173 -4.12 9.99 17.60
C GLU A 173 -4.30 11.11 16.59
N LEU A 174 -4.14 10.83 15.30
CA LEU A 174 -4.34 11.78 14.20
C LEU A 174 -5.81 11.93 13.77
N GLY A 175 -6.75 11.18 14.36
CA GLY A 175 -8.16 11.22 13.99
C GLY A 175 -8.46 10.76 12.55
N LEU A 176 -7.59 9.96 11.95
CA LEU A 176 -7.74 9.51 10.57
C LEU A 176 -8.85 8.46 10.43
N TYR A 177 -9.54 8.50 9.30
CA TYR A 177 -10.50 7.46 8.96
C TYR A 177 -9.84 6.08 8.93
N ARG A 178 -10.43 5.14 9.66
CA ARG A 178 -10.00 3.74 9.72
C ARG A 178 -11.14 2.85 9.28
N GLN A 179 -10.88 2.09 8.24
CA GLN A 179 -11.78 1.04 7.77
C GLN A 179 -11.62 -0.24 8.62
N ASP A 180 -12.67 -1.01 8.73
CA ASP A 180 -12.75 -2.30 9.41
C ASP A 180 -12.78 -3.51 8.45
N TYR A 181 -12.82 -3.25 7.12
CA TYR A 181 -12.85 -4.26 6.07
C TYR A 181 -11.82 -3.99 4.97
N CYS A 182 -11.56 -4.99 4.11
CA CYS A 182 -10.55 -4.89 3.04
C CYS A 182 -10.89 -3.82 2.00
N GLY A 183 -12.17 -3.58 1.73
CA GLY A 183 -12.67 -2.61 0.75
C GLY A 183 -13.09 -3.23 -0.56
N CYS A 184 -12.81 -4.50 -0.86
CA CYS A 184 -13.34 -5.13 -2.06
C CYS A 184 -14.80 -5.54 -1.87
N SER A 185 -15.60 -5.53 -2.96
CA SER A 185 -17.02 -5.89 -2.95
C SER A 185 -17.28 -7.31 -2.41
N PHE A 186 -16.30 -8.20 -2.51
CA PHE A 186 -16.40 -9.58 -2.03
C PHE A 186 -16.08 -9.76 -0.53
N SER A 187 -15.62 -8.71 0.15
CA SER A 187 -15.35 -8.72 1.62
C SER A 187 -16.39 -7.93 2.41
N ASN A 188 -17.48 -7.49 1.77
CA ASN A 188 -18.55 -6.68 2.37
C ASN A 188 -19.58 -7.52 3.16
N TRP A 189 -19.13 -8.41 4.03
CA TRP A 189 -20.01 -9.15 4.93
C TRP A 189 -20.65 -8.28 6.02
N HIS A 190 -20.22 -7.01 6.18
CA HIS A 190 -20.84 -6.05 7.11
C HIS A 190 -22.06 -5.31 6.53
N LEU A 191 -22.32 -5.36 5.23
CA LEU A 191 -23.46 -4.66 4.62
C LEU A 191 -24.75 -5.49 4.63
N ASP A 192 -24.69 -6.79 4.92
CA ASP A 192 -25.84 -7.71 4.84
C ASP A 192 -26.59 -7.89 6.15
N GLY A 193 -26.40 -7.01 7.14
CA GLY A 193 -27.27 -6.93 8.32
C GLY A 193 -27.35 -8.18 9.20
N SER A 194 -26.44 -9.14 9.06
CA SER A 194 -26.40 -10.34 9.90
C SER A 194 -25.56 -10.09 11.16
N ASN A 195 -26.05 -9.21 12.03
CA ASN A 195 -25.74 -9.30 13.45
C ASN A 195 -26.55 -10.46 14.04
N ASN A 196 -25.93 -11.56 14.30
CA ASN A 196 -26.33 -12.52 15.32
C ASN A 196 -25.24 -12.63 16.37
#